data_f3a805fa9bc9898d41bc7b9bd2e58dc4
#
_entry.id   f3a805fa9bc9898d41bc7b9bd2e58dc4
#
_cell.length_a   1.000
_cell.length_b   1.000
_cell.length_c   1.000
_cell.angle_alpha   90.00
_cell.angle_beta   90.00
_cell.angle_gamma   90.00
#
_symmetry.space_group_name_H-M   'P 1'
#
loop_
_entity.id
_entity.type
_entity.pdbx_description
1 polymer ?
#
loop_
_entity_poly.entity_id
_entity_poly.type
_entity_poly.pdbx_seq_one_letter_code
_entity_poly.pdbx_strand_id
1 'polypeptide(L)'
;MLFRSADYRSVDSQMLGMIIRKVTGEKVSDYFSKTVWQKVGAKYPGTWNVDRVGGQEKTFCCFNATAIDYAKVGLMLLNNGYVGSERVVSADWMKRLRTPVVKLDRDWGYGAQIWHPYPDIMMMMGLHGQYVYVDPATRTVIVKSSDVPTGKEDEAAVASVLNQISKLRS
;
A
#
# COMPACT_ATOMS: atom_id res chain seq x y z
N MET A 1 -25.59 -16.55 -9.07
CA MET A 1 -24.25 -16.00 -9.30
C MET A 1 -24.32 -14.52 -8.91
N LEU A 2 -23.80 -14.15 -7.74
CA LEU A 2 -23.78 -12.77 -7.29
C LEU A 2 -22.65 -12.06 -8.07
N PHE A 3 -23.00 -11.17 -8.97
CA PHE A 3 -22.05 -10.26 -9.61
C PHE A 3 -21.50 -9.33 -8.52
N ARG A 4 -20.27 -9.56 -8.08
CA ARG A 4 -19.53 -8.59 -7.27
C ARG A 4 -18.97 -7.53 -8.23
N SER A 5 -19.71 -6.45 -8.43
CA SER A 5 -19.14 -5.25 -9.03
C SER A 5 -18.22 -4.61 -7.98
N ALA A 6 -16.97 -4.38 -8.31
CA ALA A 6 -16.09 -3.57 -7.52
C ALA A 6 -16.14 -2.13 -8.03
N ASP A 7 -16.32 -1.19 -7.12
CA ASP A 7 -16.27 0.24 -7.41
C ASP A 7 -15.18 0.85 -6.50
N TYR A 8 -14.13 1.39 -7.10
CA TYR A 8 -13.02 2.00 -6.37
C TYR A 8 -13.44 3.38 -5.86
N ARG A 9 -13.64 3.50 -4.54
CA ARG A 9 -14.13 4.74 -3.92
C ARG A 9 -13.20 5.23 -2.82
N SER A 10 -12.71 6.45 -2.95
CA SER A 10 -11.90 7.11 -1.92
C SER A 10 -12.64 7.25 -0.58
N VAL A 11 -13.96 7.42 -0.61
CA VAL A 11 -14.78 7.55 0.59
C VAL A 11 -14.71 6.32 1.49
N ASP A 12 -14.57 5.11 0.93
CA ASP A 12 -14.49 3.88 1.70
C ASP A 12 -13.21 3.86 2.57
N SER A 13 -12.09 4.29 2.00
CA SER A 13 -10.83 4.43 2.75
C SER A 13 -10.92 5.52 3.83
N GLN A 14 -11.62 6.62 3.55
CA GLN A 14 -11.86 7.65 4.55
C GLN A 14 -12.72 7.14 5.71
N MET A 15 -13.76 6.36 5.41
CA MET A 15 -14.59 5.73 6.44
C MET A 15 -13.78 4.77 7.32
N LEU A 16 -12.87 3.98 6.74
CA LEU A 16 -11.96 3.12 7.52
C LEU A 16 -11.10 3.94 8.49
N GLY A 17 -10.56 5.07 8.05
CA GLY A 17 -9.83 5.99 8.92
C GLY A 17 -10.67 6.52 10.08
N MET A 18 -11.92 6.90 9.80
CA MET A 18 -12.87 7.35 10.83
C MET A 18 -13.19 6.23 11.83
N ILE A 19 -13.34 4.99 11.37
CA ILE A 19 -13.59 3.82 12.23
C ILE A 19 -12.37 3.57 13.12
N ILE A 20 -11.15 3.58 12.57
CA ILE A 20 -9.92 3.42 13.36
C ILE A 20 -9.89 4.46 14.47
N ARG A 21 -10.08 5.74 14.15
CA ARG A 21 -10.10 6.82 15.13
C ARG A 21 -11.17 6.61 16.20
N LYS A 22 -12.37 6.17 15.81
CA LYS A 22 -13.47 5.92 16.75
C LYS A 22 -13.18 4.76 17.71
N VAL A 23 -12.62 3.68 17.18
CA VAL A 23 -12.36 2.44 17.95
C VAL A 23 -11.13 2.59 18.86
N THR A 24 -10.09 3.26 18.38
CA THR A 24 -8.83 3.41 19.14
C THR A 24 -8.82 4.63 20.05
N GLY A 25 -9.66 5.63 19.78
CA GLY A 25 -9.62 6.94 20.46
C GLY A 25 -8.44 7.82 20.05
N GLU A 26 -7.64 7.39 19.06
CA GLU A 26 -6.41 8.06 18.63
C GLU A 26 -6.54 8.63 17.22
N LYS A 27 -5.66 9.58 16.87
CA LYS A 27 -5.48 9.97 15.49
C LYS A 27 -4.94 8.79 14.68
N VAL A 28 -5.34 8.68 13.41
CA VAL A 28 -4.86 7.59 12.54
C VAL A 28 -3.35 7.65 12.36
N SER A 29 -2.78 8.87 12.23
CA SER A 29 -1.34 9.09 12.15
C SER A 29 -0.58 8.58 13.38
N ASP A 30 -1.09 8.85 14.59
CA ASP A 30 -0.46 8.42 15.84
C ASP A 30 -0.55 6.89 15.99
N TYR A 31 -1.73 6.33 15.69
CA TYR A 31 -1.95 4.88 15.71
C TYR A 31 -1.04 4.16 14.68
N PHE A 32 -0.97 4.65 13.45
CA PHE A 32 -0.10 4.10 12.41
C PHE A 32 1.38 4.23 12.79
N SER A 33 1.78 5.37 13.36
CA SER A 33 3.16 5.59 13.79
C SER A 33 3.62 4.50 14.76
N LYS A 34 2.86 4.24 15.82
CA LYS A 34 3.24 3.27 16.86
C LYS A 34 3.09 1.81 16.42
N THR A 35 2.11 1.52 15.56
CA THR A 35 1.80 0.12 15.19
C THR A 35 2.57 -0.38 13.97
N VAL A 36 2.98 0.52 13.09
CA VAL A 36 3.67 0.17 11.84
C VAL A 36 4.94 0.97 11.64
N TRP A 37 4.86 2.32 11.60
CA TRP A 37 5.95 3.16 11.11
C TRP A 37 7.24 3.05 11.93
N GLN A 38 7.13 3.09 13.24
CA GLN A 38 8.27 2.90 14.14
C GLN A 38 8.80 1.46 14.10
N LYS A 39 7.90 0.48 14.00
CA LYS A 39 8.27 -0.95 13.96
C LYS A 39 9.02 -1.33 12.70
N VAL A 40 8.68 -0.77 11.54
CA VAL A 40 9.46 -1.00 10.31
C VAL A 40 10.82 -0.30 10.34
N GLY A 41 11.13 0.47 11.39
CA GLY A 41 12.39 1.19 11.53
C GLY A 41 12.49 2.36 10.55
N ALA A 42 11.39 3.07 10.30
CA ALA A 42 11.39 4.26 9.46
C ALA A 42 12.40 5.29 10.01
N LYS A 43 13.24 5.81 9.12
CA LYS A 43 14.32 6.74 9.50
C LYS A 43 13.81 8.17 9.65
N TYR A 44 12.83 8.53 8.82
CA TYR A 44 12.31 9.88 8.77
C TYR A 44 10.82 9.90 9.16
N PRO A 45 10.32 11.01 9.71
CA PRO A 45 8.90 11.13 9.99
C PRO A 45 8.09 11.10 8.68
N GLY A 46 7.02 10.33 8.68
CA GLY A 46 5.98 10.46 7.67
C GLY A 46 5.02 11.59 8.03
N THR A 47 4.42 12.23 7.03
CA THR A 47 3.39 13.25 7.23
C THR A 47 2.12 12.85 6.51
N TRP A 48 0.97 13.18 7.10
CA TRP A 48 -0.33 12.95 6.50
C TRP A 48 -1.10 14.25 6.34
N ASN A 49 -1.59 14.54 5.14
CA ASN A 49 -2.39 15.72 4.94
C ASN A 49 -3.74 15.57 5.65
N VAL A 50 -4.20 16.66 6.24
CA VAL A 50 -5.50 16.75 6.92
C VAL A 50 -6.50 17.56 6.10
N ASP A 51 -7.79 17.43 6.40
CA ASP A 51 -8.85 18.17 5.72
C ASP A 51 -8.83 19.67 6.07
N ARG A 52 -8.39 19.98 7.30
CA ARG A 52 -8.21 21.36 7.81
C ARG A 52 -7.24 21.35 9.00
N VAL A 53 -6.81 22.51 9.43
CA VAL A 53 -5.96 22.63 10.63
C VAL A 53 -6.67 22.00 11.83
N GLY A 54 -6.00 21.05 12.50
CA GLY A 54 -6.56 20.26 13.59
C GLY A 54 -7.64 19.25 13.21
N GLY A 55 -7.84 19.01 11.90
CA GLY A 55 -8.84 18.12 11.34
C GLY A 55 -8.44 16.65 11.32
N GLN A 56 -8.97 15.91 10.35
CA GLN A 56 -8.76 14.47 10.20
C GLN A 56 -7.83 14.19 9.03
N GLU A 57 -7.04 13.15 9.15
CA GLU A 57 -6.19 12.65 8.09
C GLU A 57 -7.03 12.22 6.87
N LYS A 58 -6.57 12.57 5.67
CA LYS A 58 -7.14 12.10 4.41
C LYS A 58 -6.66 10.67 4.16
N THR A 59 -7.32 9.68 4.80
CA THR A 59 -6.87 8.30 4.80
C THR A 59 -7.02 7.58 3.45
N PHE A 60 -7.68 8.21 2.49
CA PHE A 60 -7.76 7.75 1.12
C PHE A 60 -6.54 8.14 0.27
N CYS A 61 -5.67 9.05 0.77
CA CYS A 61 -4.47 9.54 0.08
C CYS A 61 -3.46 10.15 1.04
N CYS A 62 -2.45 10.79 0.46
CA CYS A 62 -1.76 11.95 0.98
C CYS A 62 -0.89 11.68 2.22
N PHE A 63 -0.43 10.43 2.36
CA PHE A 63 0.67 10.07 3.24
C PHE A 63 1.99 10.29 2.50
N ASN A 64 2.88 11.09 3.06
CA ASN A 64 4.13 11.50 2.46
C ASN A 64 5.30 10.96 3.28
N ALA A 65 6.21 10.27 2.62
CA ALA A 65 7.40 9.71 3.24
C ALA A 65 8.53 9.55 2.22
N THR A 66 9.72 9.24 2.69
CA THR A 66 10.85 8.95 1.80
C THR A 66 10.68 7.59 1.13
N ALA A 67 11.24 7.43 -0.08
CA ALA A 67 11.20 6.16 -0.80
C ALA A 67 11.82 5.01 0.02
N ILE A 68 12.89 5.29 0.77
CA ILE A 68 13.55 4.27 1.60
C ILE A 68 12.65 3.81 2.76
N ASP A 69 11.84 4.67 3.32
CA ASP A 69 10.92 4.29 4.40
C ASP A 69 9.70 3.55 3.86
N TYR A 70 9.20 3.91 2.67
CA TYR A 70 8.24 3.07 1.94
C TYR A 70 8.79 1.68 1.61
N ALA A 71 10.07 1.58 1.24
CA ALA A 71 10.71 0.29 0.99
C ALA A 71 10.72 -0.60 2.23
N LYS A 72 10.87 -0.04 3.44
CA LYS A 72 10.79 -0.79 4.70
C LYS A 72 9.38 -1.37 4.95
N VAL A 73 8.33 -0.63 4.61
CA VAL A 73 6.96 -1.17 4.62
C VAL A 73 6.84 -2.31 3.60
N GLY A 74 7.37 -2.15 2.40
CA GLY A 74 7.42 -3.21 1.39
C GLY A 74 8.19 -4.45 1.89
N LEU A 75 9.32 -4.27 2.57
CA LEU A 75 10.10 -5.37 3.16
C LEU A 75 9.33 -6.12 4.26
N MET A 76 8.58 -5.41 5.10
CA MET A 76 7.68 -6.05 6.07
C MET A 76 6.64 -6.93 5.36
N LEU A 77 6.02 -6.45 4.28
CA LEU A 77 5.07 -7.25 3.48
C LEU A 77 5.76 -8.45 2.81
N LEU A 78 6.95 -8.25 2.23
CA LEU A 78 7.78 -9.30 1.66
C LEU A 78 8.09 -10.41 2.67
N ASN A 79 8.39 -10.02 3.91
CA ASN A 79 8.69 -10.91 5.02
C ASN A 79 7.44 -11.40 5.76
N ASN A 80 6.30 -11.45 5.07
CA ASN A 80 5.04 -12.00 5.59
C ASN A 80 4.58 -11.33 6.90
N GLY A 81 4.74 -10.01 6.98
CA GLY A 81 4.32 -9.19 8.11
C GLY A 81 5.29 -9.16 9.28
N TYR A 82 6.53 -9.64 9.08
CA TYR A 82 7.58 -9.59 10.09
C TYR A 82 8.60 -8.47 9.84
N VAL A 83 9.12 -7.92 10.93
CA VAL A 83 10.30 -7.08 10.97
C VAL A 83 11.29 -7.72 11.97
N GLY A 84 12.39 -8.27 11.48
CA GLY A 84 13.22 -9.14 12.30
C GLY A 84 12.42 -10.33 12.83
N SER A 85 12.37 -10.52 14.14
CA SER A 85 11.57 -11.55 14.81
C SER A 85 10.18 -11.07 15.23
N GLU A 86 9.87 -9.77 15.14
CA GLU A 86 8.60 -9.21 15.54
C GLU A 86 7.54 -9.34 14.44
N ARG A 87 6.37 -9.89 14.78
CA ARG A 87 5.21 -9.90 13.89
C ARG A 87 4.44 -8.59 14.02
N VAL A 88 4.48 -7.76 12.99
CA VAL A 88 3.79 -6.48 12.91
C VAL A 88 2.38 -6.64 12.32
N VAL A 89 2.25 -7.50 11.30
CA VAL A 89 0.97 -7.80 10.63
C VAL A 89 0.63 -9.27 10.84
N SER A 90 -0.60 -9.57 11.27
CA SER A 90 -1.05 -10.94 11.52
C SER A 90 -1.00 -11.80 10.26
N ALA A 91 -0.82 -13.12 10.44
CA ALA A 91 -0.79 -14.07 9.33
C ALA A 91 -2.09 -14.05 8.51
N ASP A 92 -3.23 -13.96 9.19
CA ASP A 92 -4.55 -13.90 8.53
C ASP A 92 -4.71 -12.63 7.69
N TRP A 93 -4.20 -11.51 8.19
CA TRP A 93 -4.23 -10.27 7.43
C TRP A 93 -3.27 -10.31 6.24
N MET A 94 -2.06 -10.87 6.40
CA MET A 94 -1.14 -11.10 5.29
C MET A 94 -1.74 -12.00 4.21
N LYS A 95 -2.48 -13.03 4.58
CA LYS A 95 -3.24 -13.85 3.63
C LYS A 95 -4.26 -13.03 2.86
N ARG A 96 -4.99 -12.13 3.52
CA ARG A 96 -5.96 -11.21 2.87
C ARG A 96 -5.27 -10.25 1.92
N LEU A 97 -4.12 -9.66 2.31
CA LEU A 97 -3.35 -8.74 1.46
C LEU A 97 -2.83 -9.43 0.19
N ARG A 98 -2.54 -10.73 0.25
CA ARG A 98 -2.04 -11.52 -0.90
C ARG A 98 -3.13 -12.12 -1.77
N THR A 99 -4.40 -12.05 -1.35
CA THR A 99 -5.49 -12.72 -2.05
C THR A 99 -6.39 -11.68 -2.70
N PRO A 100 -6.34 -11.51 -4.03
CA PRO A 100 -7.28 -10.67 -4.73
C PRO A 100 -8.70 -11.24 -4.60
N VAL A 101 -9.68 -10.37 -4.42
CA VAL A 101 -11.09 -10.76 -4.25
C VAL A 101 -11.97 -10.37 -5.43
N VAL A 102 -11.51 -9.44 -6.25
CA VAL A 102 -12.17 -8.98 -7.49
C VAL A 102 -11.12 -8.75 -8.56
N LYS A 103 -11.56 -8.71 -9.82
CA LYS A 103 -10.79 -8.15 -10.92
C LYS A 103 -11.29 -6.74 -11.21
N LEU A 104 -10.37 -5.82 -11.37
CA LEU A 104 -10.63 -4.46 -11.83
C LEU A 104 -10.11 -4.27 -13.27
N ASP A 105 -9.97 -3.02 -13.67
CA ASP A 105 -9.43 -2.67 -14.98
C ASP A 105 -8.13 -3.44 -15.30
N ARG A 106 -7.90 -3.73 -16.57
CA ARG A 106 -6.74 -4.50 -17.08
C ARG A 106 -6.64 -5.94 -16.58
N ASP A 107 -7.76 -6.53 -16.10
CA ASP A 107 -7.78 -7.86 -15.48
C ASP A 107 -6.90 -8.01 -14.23
N TRP A 108 -6.42 -6.91 -13.67
CA TRP A 108 -5.65 -6.94 -12.44
C TRP A 108 -6.51 -7.36 -11.24
N GLY A 109 -5.98 -8.22 -10.41
CA GLY A 109 -6.60 -8.55 -9.15
C GLY A 109 -6.54 -7.35 -8.19
N TYR A 110 -7.57 -7.23 -7.34
CA TYR A 110 -7.61 -6.23 -6.28
C TYR A 110 -8.24 -6.79 -5.01
N GLY A 111 -7.69 -6.44 -3.87
CA GLY A 111 -8.24 -6.82 -2.57
C GLY A 111 -7.48 -6.19 -1.41
N ALA A 112 -8.19 -5.86 -0.32
CA ALA A 112 -7.60 -5.24 0.85
C ALA A 112 -6.68 -4.04 0.54
N GLN A 113 -7.07 -3.22 -0.45
CA GLN A 113 -6.34 -2.04 -0.97
C GLN A 113 -4.98 -2.35 -1.61
N ILE A 114 -4.77 -3.58 -2.03
CA ILE A 114 -3.58 -4.02 -2.77
C ILE A 114 -3.97 -4.39 -4.21
N TRP A 115 -3.19 -3.92 -5.16
CA TRP A 115 -3.25 -4.30 -6.57
C TRP A 115 -2.39 -5.53 -6.83
N HIS A 116 -2.87 -6.41 -7.70
CA HIS A 116 -2.18 -7.64 -8.10
C HIS A 116 -2.09 -7.68 -9.64
N PRO A 117 -1.12 -6.96 -10.24
CA PRO A 117 -0.96 -6.94 -11.70
C PRO A 117 -0.48 -8.28 -12.27
N TYR A 118 0.18 -9.08 -11.47
CA TYR A 118 0.67 -10.44 -11.80
C TYR A 118 0.42 -11.38 -10.61
N PRO A 119 0.44 -12.71 -10.83
CA PRO A 119 0.36 -13.69 -9.74
C PRO A 119 1.39 -13.42 -8.64
N ASP A 120 0.94 -13.50 -7.39
CA ASP A 120 1.73 -13.32 -6.16
C ASP A 120 2.34 -11.93 -5.95
N ILE A 121 2.23 -11.01 -6.91
CA ILE A 121 2.70 -9.62 -6.74
C ILE A 121 1.73 -8.83 -5.88
N MET A 122 2.27 -8.09 -4.92
CA MET A 122 1.55 -7.06 -4.18
C MET A 122 2.04 -5.68 -4.62
N MET A 123 1.13 -4.81 -5.03
CA MET A 123 1.49 -3.47 -5.48
C MET A 123 0.58 -2.43 -4.82
N MET A 124 1.18 -1.45 -4.16
CA MET A 124 0.52 -0.22 -3.77
C MET A 124 0.77 0.81 -4.87
N MET A 125 -0.28 1.52 -5.27
CA MET A 125 -0.24 2.44 -6.41
C MET A 125 -0.90 3.76 -6.04
N GLY A 126 -0.19 4.85 -6.25
CA GLY A 126 -0.65 6.20 -6.03
C GLY A 126 -0.93 6.95 -7.34
N LEU A 127 -1.85 7.90 -7.27
CA LEU A 127 -2.46 8.61 -8.41
C LEU A 127 -1.45 9.34 -9.31
N HIS A 128 -0.30 9.76 -8.77
CA HIS A 128 0.73 10.52 -9.50
C HIS A 128 1.97 9.65 -9.79
N GLY A 129 1.78 8.34 -9.94
CA GLY A 129 2.84 7.42 -10.31
C GLY A 129 3.79 7.03 -9.19
N GLN A 130 3.30 6.97 -7.97
CA GLN A 130 4.04 6.40 -6.85
C GLN A 130 3.70 4.91 -6.73
N TYR A 131 4.72 4.08 -6.59
CA TYR A 131 4.53 2.63 -6.46
C TYR A 131 5.39 2.06 -5.34
N VAL A 132 4.83 1.09 -4.63
CA VAL A 132 5.60 0.10 -3.87
C VAL A 132 5.24 -1.27 -4.43
N TYR A 133 6.19 -1.88 -5.10
CA TYR A 133 6.06 -3.17 -5.76
C TYR A 133 6.79 -4.23 -4.95
N VAL A 134 6.12 -5.32 -4.62
CA VAL A 134 6.65 -6.40 -3.79
C VAL A 134 6.54 -7.71 -4.54
N ASP A 135 7.68 -8.30 -4.88
CA ASP A 135 7.80 -9.60 -5.55
C ASP A 135 8.38 -10.64 -4.60
N PRO A 136 7.56 -11.54 -4.05
CA PRO A 136 8.02 -12.60 -3.16
C PRO A 136 8.92 -13.63 -3.83
N ALA A 137 8.72 -13.90 -5.13
CA ALA A 137 9.48 -14.94 -5.85
C ALA A 137 10.96 -14.55 -6.01
N THR A 138 11.21 -13.29 -6.36
CA THR A 138 12.58 -12.75 -6.51
C THR A 138 13.11 -12.09 -5.23
N ARG A 139 12.27 -12.04 -4.16
CA ARG A 139 12.56 -11.33 -2.90
C ARG A 139 12.92 -9.85 -3.10
N THR A 140 12.22 -9.20 -4.01
CA THR A 140 12.48 -7.83 -4.42
C THR A 140 11.38 -6.88 -3.95
N VAL A 141 11.79 -5.72 -3.47
CA VAL A 141 10.91 -4.56 -3.24
C VAL A 141 11.43 -3.40 -4.08
N ILE A 142 10.53 -2.80 -4.87
CA ILE A 142 10.85 -1.62 -5.68
C ILE A 142 9.92 -0.49 -5.24
N VAL A 143 10.50 0.68 -4.98
CA VAL A 143 9.75 1.91 -4.75
C VAL A 143 10.04 2.89 -5.88
N LYS A 144 9.00 3.36 -6.54
CA LYS A 144 9.06 4.42 -7.54
C LYS A 144 8.36 5.65 -6.98
N SER A 145 9.05 6.77 -6.96
CA SER A 145 8.46 8.08 -6.71
C SER A 145 8.33 8.84 -8.02
N SER A 146 7.25 9.55 -8.19
CA SER A 146 6.96 10.33 -9.39
C SER A 146 5.95 11.43 -9.06
N ASP A 147 5.88 12.43 -9.93
CA ASP A 147 4.88 13.49 -9.91
C ASP A 147 4.30 13.67 -11.33
N VAL A 148 3.82 12.57 -11.89
CA VAL A 148 3.17 12.57 -13.20
C VAL A 148 1.76 13.17 -13.06
N PRO A 149 1.33 14.07 -13.95
CA PRO A 149 -0.05 14.56 -13.96
C PRO A 149 -1.06 13.42 -14.07
N THR A 150 -2.17 13.53 -13.34
CA THR A 150 -3.24 12.55 -13.32
C THR A 150 -3.66 12.12 -14.74
N GLY A 151 -3.78 10.83 -14.97
CA GLY A 151 -4.20 10.26 -16.26
C GLY A 151 -3.14 10.34 -17.38
N LYS A 152 -1.91 10.71 -17.06
CA LYS A 152 -0.79 10.75 -18.03
C LYS A 152 0.16 9.57 -17.93
N GLU A 153 0.05 8.75 -16.89
CA GLU A 153 0.89 7.57 -16.73
C GLU A 153 0.21 6.33 -17.32
N ASP A 154 0.98 5.56 -18.06
CA ASP A 154 0.60 4.19 -18.44
C ASP A 154 0.98 3.23 -17.30
N GLU A 155 0.03 3.01 -16.40
CA GLU A 155 0.22 2.14 -15.23
C GLU A 155 0.57 0.70 -15.62
N ALA A 156 0.07 0.21 -16.76
CA ALA A 156 0.37 -1.13 -17.24
C ALA A 156 1.81 -1.24 -17.70
N ALA A 157 2.30 -0.24 -18.44
CA ALA A 157 3.69 -0.16 -18.84
C ALA A 157 4.62 -0.07 -17.63
N VAL A 158 4.28 0.76 -16.64
CA VAL A 158 5.05 0.85 -15.38
C VAL A 158 5.09 -0.49 -14.65
N ALA A 159 3.95 -1.15 -14.46
CA ALA A 159 3.91 -2.47 -13.80
C ALA A 159 4.74 -3.51 -14.57
N SER A 160 4.73 -3.46 -15.92
CA SER A 160 5.57 -4.33 -16.74
C SER A 160 7.05 -4.10 -16.52
N VAL A 161 7.49 -2.83 -16.49
CA VAL A 161 8.89 -2.47 -16.21
C VAL A 161 9.31 -2.91 -14.81
N LEU A 162 8.48 -2.66 -13.79
CA LEU A 162 8.76 -3.10 -12.42
C LEU A 162 8.92 -4.63 -12.33
N ASN A 163 8.05 -5.39 -13.04
CA ASN A 163 8.14 -6.84 -13.12
C ASN A 163 9.41 -7.32 -13.83
N GLN A 164 9.87 -6.62 -14.86
CA GLN A 164 11.13 -6.93 -15.53
C GLN A 164 12.33 -6.65 -14.61
N ILE A 165 12.34 -5.49 -13.94
CA ILE A 165 13.42 -5.11 -13.00
C ILE A 165 13.52 -6.13 -11.85
N SER A 166 12.39 -6.59 -11.29
CA SER A 166 12.41 -7.59 -10.21
C SER A 166 13.08 -8.90 -10.62
N LYS A 167 13.03 -9.26 -11.90
CA LYS A 167 13.61 -10.49 -12.46
C LYS A 167 15.07 -10.38 -12.89
N LEU A 168 15.63 -9.17 -12.94
CA LEU A 168 17.04 -9.00 -13.36
C LEU A 168 18.06 -9.54 -12.34
N ARG A 169 17.63 -9.86 -11.12
CA ARG A 169 18.47 -10.34 -10.02
C ARG A 169 18.18 -11.78 -9.59
N SER A 170 17.29 -12.46 -10.33
CA SER A 170 16.96 -13.86 -10.08
C SER A 170 17.91 -14.83 -10.78
#